data_9fc82cd5185e00498ba3e03826f2c601
#
_entry.id   9fc82cd5185e00498ba3e03826f2c601
#
_cell.length_a   1.000
_cell.length_b   1.000
_cell.length_c   1.000
_cell.angle_alpha   90.00
_cell.angle_beta   90.00
_cell.angle_gamma   90.00
#
_symmetry.space_group_name_H-M   'P 1'
#
loop_
_entity.id
_entity.type
_entity.pdbx_description
1 polymer ?
#
loop_
_entity_poly.entity_id
_entity_poly.type
_entity_poly.pdbx_seq_one_letter_code
_entity_poly.pdbx_strand_id
1 'polypeptide(L)'
;IFGPPGAGKGTQSDFIVKNFKLYKLSTGDLLREEIEKKSDLGIQIKSVVNSGSLVTDEIMNKLIENIISNNNYRNRIIFDGYPRNLSQAENLNKLLLQYKQKINFVIKLKVSLDVIKKRITGRMVCSKCGNIYNEFFNLPKDNSKCCQKEFLKKRDDDNVDIAVKRFKTYEESTEPVLDFYNKMNLVKDINGETDIDLIYKEISSYLNVIEAWLYIITPYKYLFKKI
;
A
#
# COMPACT_ATOMS: atom_id res chain seq x y z
N ILE A 1 0.55 4.59 2.46
CA ILE A 1 1.84 4.08 2.91
C ILE A 1 2.85 4.12 1.78
N PHE A 2 4.01 4.76 2.03
CA PHE A 2 5.12 4.96 1.11
C PHE A 2 6.35 4.15 1.52
N GLY A 3 7.21 3.92 0.57
CA GLY A 3 8.48 3.21 0.71
C GLY A 3 8.80 2.48 -0.59
N PRO A 4 10.08 2.19 -0.85
CA PRO A 4 10.50 1.49 -2.06
C PRO A 4 9.88 0.08 -2.17
N PRO A 5 9.95 -0.56 -3.33
CA PRO A 5 9.57 -1.96 -3.48
C PRO A 5 10.33 -2.82 -2.47
N GLY A 6 9.65 -3.77 -1.83
CA GLY A 6 10.29 -4.60 -0.78
C GLY A 6 10.38 -3.95 0.62
N ALA A 7 9.96 -2.70 0.80
CA ALA A 7 10.00 -2.03 2.10
C ALA A 7 9.06 -2.62 3.18
N GLY A 8 8.16 -3.53 2.81
CA GLY A 8 7.20 -4.13 3.76
C GLY A 8 5.83 -3.47 3.79
N LYS A 9 5.53 -2.55 2.85
CA LYS A 9 4.23 -1.85 2.77
C LYS A 9 3.04 -2.80 2.82
N GLY A 10 3.02 -3.83 1.98
CA GLY A 10 1.93 -4.80 1.92
C GLY A 10 1.73 -5.54 3.23
N THR A 11 2.81 -6.00 3.86
CA THR A 11 2.78 -6.69 5.16
C THR A 11 2.16 -5.81 6.24
N GLN A 12 2.62 -4.55 6.34
CA GLN A 12 2.09 -3.61 7.32
C GLN A 12 0.64 -3.22 7.02
N SER A 13 0.30 -3.03 5.74
CA SER A 13 -1.08 -2.77 5.32
C SER A 13 -2.03 -3.91 5.71
N ASP A 14 -1.61 -5.17 5.58
CA ASP A 14 -2.42 -6.33 5.94
C ASP A 14 -2.70 -6.39 7.45
N PHE A 15 -1.68 -6.11 8.29
CA PHE A 15 -1.87 -6.00 9.74
C PHE A 15 -2.83 -4.85 10.11
N ILE A 16 -2.66 -3.69 9.49
CA ILE A 16 -3.49 -2.51 9.73
C ILE A 16 -4.95 -2.81 9.35
N VAL A 17 -5.18 -3.35 8.16
CA VAL A 17 -6.53 -3.68 7.67
C VAL A 17 -7.23 -4.64 8.61
N LYS A 18 -6.53 -5.68 9.08
CA LYS A 18 -7.09 -6.69 9.97
C LYS A 18 -7.52 -6.11 11.32
N ASN A 19 -6.72 -5.20 11.89
CA ASN A 19 -6.94 -4.69 13.24
C ASN A 19 -7.82 -3.43 13.27
N PHE A 20 -7.75 -2.57 12.25
CA PHE A 20 -8.49 -1.31 12.18
C PHE A 20 -9.69 -1.35 11.23
N LYS A 21 -10.01 -2.54 10.66
CA LYS A 21 -11.13 -2.75 9.72
C LYS A 21 -11.11 -1.76 8.55
N LEU A 22 -9.92 -1.41 8.04
CA LEU A 22 -9.74 -0.56 6.87
C LEU A 22 -9.87 -1.37 5.58
N TYR A 23 -10.09 -0.69 4.46
CA TYR A 23 -9.98 -1.26 3.13
C TYR A 23 -8.57 -1.01 2.58
N LYS A 24 -7.88 -2.06 2.15
CA LYS A 24 -6.57 -1.96 1.50
C LYS A 24 -6.77 -1.74 0.00
N LEU A 25 -6.34 -0.58 -0.47
CA LEU A 25 -6.20 -0.30 -1.89
C LEU A 25 -4.74 -0.49 -2.27
N SER A 26 -4.41 -1.67 -2.81
CA SER A 26 -3.09 -1.98 -3.35
C SER A 26 -3.13 -1.91 -4.87
N THR A 27 -2.48 -0.88 -5.43
CA THR A 27 -2.43 -0.73 -6.89
C THR A 27 -1.72 -1.88 -7.58
N GLY A 28 -0.69 -2.43 -6.95
CA GLY A 28 0.01 -3.60 -7.47
C GLY A 28 -0.87 -4.85 -7.53
N ASP A 29 -1.74 -5.06 -6.52
CA ASP A 29 -2.66 -6.20 -6.50
C ASP A 29 -3.78 -6.00 -7.53
N LEU A 30 -4.37 -4.80 -7.62
CA LEU A 30 -5.37 -4.48 -8.63
C LEU A 30 -4.87 -4.74 -10.06
N LEU A 31 -3.65 -4.30 -10.36
CA LEU A 31 -3.07 -4.52 -11.70
C LEU A 31 -2.79 -6.00 -11.96
N ARG A 32 -2.33 -6.76 -10.97
CA ARG A 32 -2.14 -8.21 -11.10
C ARG A 32 -3.45 -8.94 -11.30
N GLU A 33 -4.51 -8.58 -10.57
CA GLU A 33 -5.84 -9.15 -10.76
C GLU A 33 -6.37 -8.92 -12.18
N GLU A 34 -6.17 -7.72 -12.74
CA GLU A 34 -6.56 -7.43 -14.13
C GLU A 34 -5.78 -8.29 -15.15
N ILE A 35 -4.48 -8.51 -14.91
CA ILE A 35 -3.65 -9.38 -15.74
C ILE A 35 -4.11 -10.84 -15.64
N GLU A 36 -4.44 -11.33 -14.45
CA GLU A 36 -4.91 -12.69 -14.21
C GLU A 36 -6.28 -12.95 -14.86
N LYS A 37 -7.19 -11.97 -14.81
CA LYS A 37 -8.50 -12.01 -15.49
C LYS A 37 -8.39 -12.01 -17.01
N LYS A 38 -7.20 -11.69 -17.56
CA LYS A 38 -6.98 -11.52 -19.02
C LYS A 38 -7.95 -10.52 -19.64
N SER A 39 -8.36 -9.49 -18.89
CA SER A 39 -9.15 -8.38 -19.43
C SER A 39 -8.34 -7.64 -20.52
N ASP A 40 -9.03 -6.87 -21.37
CA ASP A 40 -8.34 -6.05 -22.38
C ASP A 40 -7.32 -5.12 -21.75
N LEU A 41 -7.66 -4.54 -20.61
CA LEU A 41 -6.75 -3.75 -19.79
C LEU A 41 -5.58 -4.59 -19.27
N GLY A 42 -5.83 -5.79 -18.75
CA GLY A 42 -4.79 -6.70 -18.24
C GLY A 42 -3.78 -7.09 -19.30
N ILE A 43 -4.21 -7.34 -20.54
CA ILE A 43 -3.35 -7.62 -21.68
C ILE A 43 -2.45 -6.43 -22.01
N GLN A 44 -3.02 -5.21 -22.05
CA GLN A 44 -2.29 -3.98 -22.35
C GLN A 44 -1.21 -3.65 -21.30
N ILE A 45 -1.52 -3.83 -20.02
CA ILE A 45 -0.61 -3.42 -18.94
C ILE A 45 0.41 -4.49 -18.55
N LYS A 46 0.26 -5.73 -18.98
CA LYS A 46 1.11 -6.86 -18.58
C LYS A 46 2.62 -6.60 -18.79
N SER A 47 3.00 -6.11 -19.98
CA SER A 47 4.40 -5.81 -20.28
C SER A 47 4.96 -4.68 -19.42
N VAL A 48 4.15 -3.64 -19.15
CA VAL A 48 4.51 -2.48 -18.31
C VAL A 48 4.73 -2.92 -16.86
N VAL A 49 3.82 -3.72 -16.31
CA VAL A 49 3.92 -4.23 -14.92
C VAL A 49 5.13 -5.15 -14.76
N ASN A 50 5.36 -6.08 -15.72
CA ASN A 50 6.47 -7.02 -15.67
C ASN A 50 7.83 -6.33 -15.81
N SER A 51 7.93 -5.26 -16.60
CA SER A 51 9.15 -4.46 -16.71
C SER A 51 9.44 -3.58 -15.49
N GLY A 52 8.53 -3.53 -14.52
CA GLY A 52 8.63 -2.67 -13.34
C GLY A 52 8.37 -1.18 -13.60
N SER A 53 7.85 -0.83 -14.77
CA SER A 53 7.45 0.54 -15.13
C SER A 53 6.10 0.91 -14.52
N LEU A 54 5.78 2.21 -14.50
CA LEU A 54 4.48 2.69 -14.01
C LEU A 54 3.45 2.60 -15.14
N VAL A 55 2.24 2.18 -14.78
CA VAL A 55 1.06 2.27 -15.64
C VAL A 55 0.62 3.73 -15.74
N THR A 56 -0.02 4.12 -16.84
CA THR A 56 -0.43 5.51 -17.09
C THR A 56 -1.37 6.04 -16.03
N ASP A 57 -1.28 7.34 -15.74
CA ASP A 57 -2.11 8.00 -14.73
C ASP A 57 -3.61 7.90 -15.05
N GLU A 58 -3.97 7.91 -16.34
CA GLU A 58 -5.37 7.79 -16.77
C GLU A 58 -6.00 6.46 -16.33
N ILE A 59 -5.28 5.34 -16.54
CA ILE A 59 -5.72 4.00 -16.12
C ILE A 59 -5.83 3.95 -14.60
N MET A 60 -4.79 4.45 -13.91
CA MET A 60 -4.76 4.44 -12.45
C MET A 60 -5.90 5.27 -11.85
N ASN A 61 -6.15 6.47 -12.38
CA ASN A 61 -7.18 7.37 -11.88
C ASN A 61 -8.58 6.74 -11.96
N LYS A 62 -8.91 6.06 -13.07
CA LYS A 62 -10.20 5.36 -13.21
C LYS A 62 -10.36 4.24 -12.16
N LEU A 63 -9.32 3.44 -11.94
CA LEU A 63 -9.35 2.36 -10.94
C LEU A 63 -9.53 2.91 -9.51
N ILE A 64 -8.83 4.00 -9.19
CA ILE A 64 -8.87 4.65 -7.88
C ILE A 64 -10.23 5.30 -7.61
N GLU A 65 -10.80 5.99 -8.60
CA GLU A 65 -12.11 6.65 -8.47
C GLU A 65 -13.22 5.66 -8.15
N ASN A 66 -13.24 4.50 -8.80
CA ASN A 66 -14.22 3.45 -8.54
C ASN A 66 -14.22 2.99 -7.06
N ILE A 67 -13.06 3.01 -6.43
CA ILE A 67 -12.93 2.60 -5.02
C ILE A 67 -13.29 3.74 -4.07
N ILE A 68 -12.81 4.97 -4.34
CA ILE A 68 -13.07 6.14 -3.50
C ILE A 68 -14.56 6.51 -3.48
N SER A 69 -15.25 6.35 -4.62
CA SER A 69 -16.69 6.61 -4.74
C SER A 69 -17.57 5.60 -3.97
N ASN A 70 -17.01 4.43 -3.62
CA ASN A 70 -17.76 3.40 -2.91
C ASN A 70 -17.95 3.78 -1.42
N ASN A 71 -19.21 3.99 -1.04
CA ASN A 71 -19.56 4.38 0.33
C ASN A 71 -19.13 3.38 1.42
N ASN A 72 -18.97 2.09 1.08
CA ASN A 72 -18.52 1.05 2.03
C ASN A 72 -17.08 1.28 2.49
N TYR A 73 -16.25 1.96 1.70
CA TYR A 73 -14.85 2.22 1.99
C TYR A 73 -14.59 3.65 2.47
N ARG A 74 -15.63 4.48 2.54
CA ARG A 74 -15.51 5.90 2.87
C ARG A 74 -14.79 6.15 4.19
N ASN A 75 -13.74 6.99 4.15
CA ASN A 75 -12.86 7.32 5.29
C ASN A 75 -12.16 6.11 5.92
N ARG A 76 -12.05 4.99 5.20
CA ARG A 76 -11.50 3.73 5.71
C ARG A 76 -10.52 3.09 4.73
N ILE A 77 -9.82 3.87 3.92
CA ILE A 77 -8.91 3.37 2.88
C ILE A 77 -7.47 3.56 3.33
N ILE A 78 -6.67 2.50 3.19
CA ILE A 78 -5.22 2.58 3.19
C ILE A 78 -4.74 2.42 1.75
N PHE A 79 -4.02 3.42 1.25
CA PHE A 79 -3.42 3.39 -0.08
C PHE A 79 -2.04 2.75 -0.01
N ASP A 80 -1.86 1.60 -0.66
CA ASP A 80 -0.58 0.90 -0.80
C ASP A 80 -0.10 0.99 -2.25
N GLY A 81 1.01 1.72 -2.46
CA GLY A 81 1.60 1.91 -3.79
C GLY A 81 0.90 2.95 -4.66
N TYR A 82 0.15 3.86 -4.08
CA TYR A 82 -0.45 5.03 -4.71
C TYR A 82 -0.55 6.19 -3.70
N PRO A 83 -0.34 7.45 -4.14
CA PRO A 83 0.15 7.88 -5.45
C PRO A 83 1.64 7.58 -5.65
N ARG A 84 2.11 7.52 -6.91
CA ARG A 84 3.51 7.25 -7.27
C ARG A 84 4.22 8.40 -7.98
N ASN A 85 3.50 9.45 -8.31
CA ASN A 85 4.03 10.70 -8.84
C ASN A 85 3.19 11.88 -8.35
N LEU A 86 3.66 13.10 -8.61
CA LEU A 86 3.02 14.31 -8.12
C LEU A 86 1.64 14.54 -8.76
N SER A 87 1.48 14.26 -10.05
CA SER A 87 0.21 14.34 -10.76
C SER A 87 -0.87 13.47 -10.12
N GLN A 88 -0.50 12.22 -9.79
CA GLN A 88 -1.38 11.30 -9.07
C GLN A 88 -1.75 11.81 -7.66
N ALA A 89 -0.80 12.44 -6.94
CA ALA A 89 -1.06 12.97 -5.61
C ALA A 89 -2.04 14.15 -5.64
N GLU A 90 -1.88 15.04 -6.59
CA GLU A 90 -2.79 16.16 -6.79
C GLU A 90 -4.19 15.67 -7.18
N ASN A 91 -4.27 14.72 -8.12
CA ASN A 91 -5.54 14.13 -8.53
C ASN A 91 -6.23 13.39 -7.38
N LEU A 92 -5.47 12.60 -6.59
CA LEU A 92 -6.00 11.93 -5.41
C LEU A 92 -6.62 12.92 -4.42
N ASN A 93 -5.94 14.04 -4.14
CA ASN A 93 -6.47 15.04 -3.23
C ASN A 93 -7.74 15.70 -3.76
N LYS A 94 -7.80 16.03 -5.07
CA LYS A 94 -9.02 16.57 -5.69
C LYS A 94 -10.18 15.57 -5.59
N LEU A 95 -9.93 14.31 -5.89
CA LEU A 95 -10.92 13.24 -5.85
C LEU A 95 -11.43 13.01 -4.43
N LEU A 96 -10.54 12.94 -3.44
CA LEU A 96 -10.93 12.78 -2.04
C LEU A 96 -11.79 13.94 -1.55
N LEU A 97 -11.46 15.19 -1.91
CA LEU A 97 -12.27 16.37 -1.58
C LEU A 97 -13.67 16.30 -2.20
N GLN A 98 -13.79 15.88 -3.47
CA GLN A 98 -15.07 15.67 -4.15
C GLN A 98 -15.98 14.71 -3.38
N TYR A 99 -15.40 13.64 -2.84
CA TYR A 99 -16.13 12.65 -2.04
C TYR A 99 -16.13 12.96 -0.52
N LYS A 100 -15.76 14.18 -0.11
CA LYS A 100 -15.71 14.64 1.29
C LYS A 100 -14.85 13.72 2.17
N GLN A 101 -13.69 13.34 1.65
CA GLN A 101 -12.65 12.54 2.30
C GLN A 101 -11.33 13.31 2.30
N LYS A 102 -10.35 12.86 3.07
CA LYS A 102 -9.00 13.46 3.13
C LYS A 102 -7.95 12.43 3.50
N ILE A 103 -6.69 12.71 3.18
CA ILE A 103 -5.55 12.00 3.76
C ILE A 103 -5.36 12.46 5.19
N ASN A 104 -5.32 11.54 6.13
CA ASN A 104 -5.11 11.82 7.56
C ASN A 104 -3.63 11.87 7.91
N PHE A 105 -2.84 10.94 7.40
CA PHE A 105 -1.38 10.92 7.51
C PHE A 105 -0.77 10.00 6.45
N VAL A 106 0.53 10.12 6.29
CA VAL A 106 1.33 9.38 5.32
C VAL A 106 2.47 8.69 6.05
N ILE A 107 2.55 7.38 5.96
CA ILE A 107 3.64 6.59 6.52
C ILE A 107 4.73 6.44 5.46
N LYS A 108 5.97 6.83 5.79
CA LYS A 108 7.16 6.55 4.99
C LYS A 108 7.99 5.46 5.67
N LEU A 109 8.06 4.28 5.07
CA LEU A 109 8.98 3.23 5.50
C LEU A 109 10.36 3.48 4.90
N LYS A 110 11.35 3.75 5.74
CA LYS A 110 12.76 3.93 5.36
C LYS A 110 13.46 2.57 5.37
N VAL A 111 13.98 2.17 4.21
CA VAL A 111 14.67 0.87 4.04
C VAL A 111 15.80 1.04 3.02
N SER A 112 16.98 0.54 3.34
CA SER A 112 18.13 0.57 2.45
C SER A 112 18.01 -0.37 1.25
N LEU A 113 18.72 -0.07 0.18
CA LEU A 113 18.68 -0.87 -1.04
C LEU A 113 19.14 -2.32 -0.81
N ASP A 114 20.11 -2.54 0.09
CA ASP A 114 20.64 -3.88 0.37
C ASP A 114 19.60 -4.75 1.08
N VAL A 115 18.85 -4.19 2.02
CA VAL A 115 17.72 -4.90 2.67
C VAL A 115 16.61 -5.16 1.66
N ILE A 116 16.34 -4.22 0.76
CA ILE A 116 15.33 -4.37 -0.30
C ILE A 116 15.68 -5.51 -1.25
N LYS A 117 16.93 -5.59 -1.72
CA LYS A 117 17.39 -6.70 -2.57
C LYS A 117 17.10 -8.05 -1.91
N LYS A 118 17.53 -8.23 -0.66
CA LYS A 118 17.28 -9.46 0.13
C LYS A 118 15.78 -9.74 0.29
N ARG A 119 14.98 -8.71 0.59
CA ARG A 119 13.54 -8.89 0.76
C ARG A 119 12.82 -9.28 -0.53
N ILE A 120 13.22 -8.72 -1.68
CA ILE A 120 12.59 -9.04 -2.97
C ILE A 120 12.99 -10.43 -3.43
N THR A 121 14.27 -10.78 -3.39
CA THR A 121 14.74 -12.09 -3.84
C THR A 121 14.22 -13.24 -2.97
N GLY A 122 14.04 -12.99 -1.67
CA GLY A 122 13.50 -13.96 -0.72
C GLY A 122 11.97 -13.99 -0.63
N ARG A 123 11.25 -13.12 -1.37
CA ARG A 123 9.80 -13.03 -1.27
C ARG A 123 9.11 -14.27 -1.84
N MET A 124 8.12 -14.75 -1.09
CA MET A 124 7.22 -15.83 -1.48
C MET A 124 5.77 -15.43 -1.20
N VAL A 125 4.86 -15.82 -2.07
CA VAL A 125 3.42 -15.58 -1.92
C VAL A 125 2.69 -16.92 -1.90
N CYS A 126 1.84 -17.12 -0.92
CA CYS A 126 0.99 -18.30 -0.88
C CYS A 126 -0.10 -18.20 -1.95
N SER A 127 -0.13 -19.15 -2.90
CA SER A 127 -1.12 -19.19 -3.98
C SER A 127 -2.55 -19.47 -3.51
N LYS A 128 -2.74 -19.94 -2.25
CA LYS A 128 -4.07 -20.21 -1.67
C LYS A 128 -4.68 -19.00 -0.96
N CYS A 129 -3.90 -18.27 -0.17
CA CYS A 129 -4.43 -17.20 0.70
C CYS A 129 -3.81 -15.82 0.44
N GLY A 130 -2.85 -15.70 -0.50
CA GLY A 130 -2.19 -14.43 -0.81
C GLY A 130 -1.19 -13.92 0.23
N ASN A 131 -1.01 -14.62 1.37
CA ASN A 131 -0.07 -14.20 2.39
C ASN A 131 1.35 -14.12 1.85
N ILE A 132 2.06 -13.06 2.26
CA ILE A 132 3.44 -12.79 1.84
C ILE A 132 4.40 -13.29 2.91
N TYR A 133 5.35 -14.07 2.49
CA TYR A 133 6.44 -14.62 3.30
C TYR A 133 7.79 -14.21 2.72
N ASN A 134 8.86 -14.47 3.47
CA ASN A 134 10.22 -14.24 3.05
C ASN A 134 11.12 -15.35 3.55
N GLU A 135 11.93 -15.93 2.67
CA GLU A 135 12.81 -17.04 3.02
C GLU A 135 13.89 -16.69 4.05
N PHE A 136 14.24 -15.38 4.21
CA PHE A 136 15.26 -14.92 5.13
C PHE A 136 14.69 -14.34 6.44
N PHE A 137 13.47 -13.79 6.42
CA PHE A 137 12.97 -12.95 7.51
C PHE A 137 11.63 -13.41 8.11
N ASN A 138 10.81 -14.13 7.35
CA ASN A 138 9.45 -14.49 7.79
C ASN A 138 8.96 -15.74 7.06
N LEU A 139 9.29 -16.90 7.56
CA LEU A 139 8.80 -18.19 7.05
C LEU A 139 7.39 -18.49 7.56
N PRO A 140 6.58 -19.27 6.82
CA PRO A 140 5.34 -19.83 7.36
C PRO A 140 5.63 -20.68 8.59
N LYS A 141 4.71 -20.64 9.56
CA LYS A 141 4.79 -21.56 10.72
C LYS A 141 4.56 -23.00 10.26
N ASP A 142 5.30 -23.95 10.81
CA ASP A 142 5.29 -25.37 10.41
C ASP A 142 3.90 -26.02 10.41
N ASN A 143 2.97 -25.54 11.25
CA ASN A 143 1.61 -26.08 11.36
C ASN A 143 0.59 -25.41 10.41
N SER A 144 1.01 -24.58 9.46
CA SER A 144 0.11 -23.91 8.53
C SER A 144 -0.35 -24.86 7.42
N LYS A 145 -1.58 -25.36 7.51
CA LYS A 145 -2.20 -26.19 6.44
C LYS A 145 -2.37 -25.44 5.10
N CYS A 146 -2.45 -24.11 5.12
CA CYS A 146 -2.65 -23.29 3.93
C CYS A 146 -1.33 -22.93 3.23
N CYS A 147 -0.31 -22.55 3.98
CA CYS A 147 0.92 -21.95 3.46
C CYS A 147 2.09 -22.95 3.42
N GLN A 148 1.82 -24.17 2.99
CA GLN A 148 2.85 -25.19 2.80
C GLN A 148 3.77 -24.83 1.63
N LYS A 149 4.98 -25.37 1.61
CA LYS A 149 6.04 -25.05 0.64
C LYS A 149 5.58 -25.16 -0.82
N GLU A 150 4.71 -26.12 -1.15
CA GLU A 150 4.14 -26.34 -2.48
C GLU A 150 3.24 -25.20 -2.96
N PHE A 151 2.67 -24.41 -2.04
CA PHE A 151 1.82 -23.25 -2.38
C PHE A 151 2.56 -21.93 -2.37
N LEU A 152 3.85 -21.92 -1.98
CA LEU A 152 4.68 -20.74 -1.96
C LEU A 152 5.31 -20.51 -3.33
N LYS A 153 4.99 -19.40 -3.98
CA LYS A 153 5.49 -19.04 -5.30
C LYS A 153 6.20 -17.70 -5.25
N LYS A 154 7.27 -17.57 -6.02
CA LYS A 154 7.90 -16.26 -6.30
C LYS A 154 7.04 -15.51 -7.34
N ARG A 155 7.06 -14.19 -7.30
CA ARG A 155 6.45 -13.36 -8.36
C ARG A 155 7.39 -13.30 -9.55
N ASP A 156 6.85 -13.18 -10.75
CA ASP A 156 7.63 -13.11 -12.00
C ASP A 156 8.54 -11.87 -12.05
N ASP A 157 8.16 -10.82 -11.31
CA ASP A 157 8.86 -9.55 -11.20
C ASP A 157 9.83 -9.47 -10.00
N ASP A 158 10.08 -10.57 -9.28
CA ASP A 158 10.97 -10.64 -8.12
C ASP A 158 12.39 -11.08 -8.50
N ASN A 159 13.09 -10.20 -9.23
CA ASN A 159 14.51 -10.33 -9.51
C ASN A 159 15.27 -9.05 -9.17
N VAL A 160 16.60 -9.13 -9.04
CA VAL A 160 17.45 -8.02 -8.60
C VAL A 160 17.40 -6.84 -9.55
N ASP A 161 17.43 -7.08 -10.87
CA ASP A 161 17.49 -6.01 -11.87
C ASP A 161 16.20 -5.19 -11.88
N ILE A 162 15.05 -5.87 -11.83
CA ILE A 162 13.74 -5.22 -11.71
C ILE A 162 13.61 -4.50 -10.38
N ALA A 163 14.15 -5.07 -9.28
CA ALA A 163 14.15 -4.44 -7.97
C ALA A 163 14.93 -3.12 -7.99
N VAL A 164 16.12 -3.11 -8.56
CA VAL A 164 16.96 -1.91 -8.70
C VAL A 164 16.27 -0.87 -9.59
N LYS A 165 15.71 -1.29 -10.73
CA LYS A 165 14.95 -0.38 -11.60
C LYS A 165 13.77 0.27 -10.87
N ARG A 166 12.98 -0.52 -10.14
CA ARG A 166 11.86 -0.02 -9.34
C ARG A 166 12.28 0.89 -8.20
N PHE A 167 13.44 0.61 -7.60
CA PHE A 167 14.00 1.47 -6.57
C PHE A 167 14.35 2.84 -7.14
N LYS A 168 15.03 2.91 -8.28
CA LYS A 168 15.30 4.16 -8.98
C LYS A 168 14.02 4.91 -9.36
N THR A 169 13.04 4.21 -9.93
CA THR A 169 11.73 4.81 -10.25
C THR A 169 11.05 5.38 -9.00
N TYR A 170 11.18 4.70 -7.85
CA TYR A 170 10.69 5.22 -6.58
C TYR A 170 11.39 6.51 -6.18
N GLU A 171 12.72 6.56 -6.20
CA GLU A 171 13.50 7.75 -5.85
C GLU A 171 13.18 8.93 -6.77
N GLU A 172 13.12 8.69 -8.08
CA GLU A 172 12.93 9.74 -9.08
C GLU A 172 11.48 10.28 -9.15
N SER A 173 10.49 9.41 -9.03
CA SER A 173 9.09 9.76 -9.28
C SER A 173 8.23 9.78 -8.03
N THR A 174 8.46 8.88 -7.06
CA THR A 174 7.56 8.68 -5.94
C THR A 174 8.05 9.40 -4.66
N GLU A 175 9.33 9.42 -4.40
CA GLU A 175 9.87 10.10 -3.22
C GLU A 175 9.56 11.61 -3.22
N PRO A 176 9.60 12.35 -4.35
CA PRO A 176 9.19 13.75 -4.40
C PRO A 176 7.73 14.02 -3.97
N VAL A 177 6.85 13.00 -4.04
CA VAL A 177 5.47 13.10 -3.52
C VAL A 177 5.44 13.30 -2.01
N LEU A 178 6.45 12.81 -1.31
CA LEU A 178 6.55 13.00 0.15
C LEU A 178 6.73 14.48 0.51
N ASP A 179 7.43 15.27 -0.30
CA ASP A 179 7.58 16.71 -0.08
C ASP A 179 6.24 17.43 -0.20
N PHE A 180 5.38 16.98 -1.13
CA PHE A 180 4.03 17.48 -1.25
C PHE A 180 3.21 17.24 0.03
N TYR A 181 3.28 16.06 0.63
CA TYR A 181 2.59 15.76 1.88
C TYR A 181 3.31 16.30 3.13
N ASN A 182 4.63 16.50 3.08
CA ASN A 182 5.40 17.15 4.15
C ASN A 182 4.96 18.61 4.37
N LYS A 183 4.67 19.33 3.30
CA LYS A 183 4.13 20.71 3.38
C LYS A 183 2.79 20.77 4.13
N MET A 184 2.08 19.65 4.23
CA MET A 184 0.83 19.51 4.98
C MET A 184 1.04 18.92 6.39
N ASN A 185 2.30 18.68 6.81
CA ASN A 185 2.66 18.02 8.07
C ASN A 185 2.06 16.62 8.26
N LEU A 186 1.83 15.89 7.16
CA LEU A 186 1.18 14.58 7.20
C LEU A 186 2.15 13.41 7.28
N VAL A 187 3.44 13.58 6.92
CA VAL A 187 4.40 12.47 6.80
C VAL A 187 4.93 12.04 8.16
N LYS A 188 4.95 10.73 8.37
CA LYS A 188 5.54 10.04 9.52
C LYS A 188 6.60 9.06 9.02
N ASP A 189 7.85 9.32 9.35
CA ASP A 189 9.00 8.48 9.01
C ASP A 189 9.10 7.31 9.99
N ILE A 190 9.18 6.09 9.47
CA ILE A 190 9.30 4.87 10.28
C ILE A 190 10.49 4.05 9.76
N ASN A 191 11.30 3.55 10.66
CA ASN A 191 12.39 2.64 10.31
C ASN A 191 11.81 1.27 9.89
N GLY A 192 11.78 1.01 8.57
CA GLY A 192 11.26 -0.23 8.00
C GLY A 192 12.21 -1.42 8.07
N GLU A 193 13.39 -1.29 8.70
CA GLU A 193 14.38 -2.38 8.84
C GLU A 193 14.28 -3.12 10.17
N THR A 194 13.52 -2.59 11.11
CA THR A 194 13.28 -3.22 12.41
C THR A 194 12.32 -4.41 12.28
N ASP A 195 12.03 -5.04 13.41
CA ASP A 195 11.07 -6.14 13.50
C ASP A 195 9.68 -5.74 13.00
N ILE A 196 9.00 -6.68 12.35
CA ILE A 196 7.67 -6.47 11.74
C ILE A 196 6.65 -5.98 12.76
N ASP A 197 6.65 -6.53 13.98
CA ASP A 197 5.71 -6.17 15.03
C ASP A 197 6.03 -4.81 15.66
N LEU A 198 7.31 -4.41 15.71
CA LEU A 198 7.72 -3.09 16.16
C LEU A 198 7.27 -2.01 15.17
N ILE A 199 7.45 -2.22 13.87
CA ILE A 199 6.95 -1.34 12.82
C ILE A 199 5.43 -1.19 12.94
N TYR A 200 4.72 -2.31 13.11
CA TYR A 200 3.28 -2.30 13.26
C TYR A 200 2.82 -1.51 14.51
N LYS A 201 3.48 -1.69 15.65
CA LYS A 201 3.18 -0.95 16.89
C LYS A 201 3.35 0.56 16.71
N GLU A 202 4.41 0.98 16.04
CA GLU A 202 4.66 2.39 15.75
C GLU A 202 3.58 2.97 14.83
N ILE A 203 3.21 2.28 13.75
CA ILE A 203 2.12 2.69 12.86
C ILE A 203 0.79 2.76 13.62
N SER A 204 0.50 1.77 14.45
CA SER A 204 -0.74 1.69 15.22
C SER A 204 -0.89 2.84 16.20
N SER A 205 0.21 3.38 16.74
CA SER A 205 0.15 4.54 17.63
C SER A 205 -0.46 5.77 16.94
N TYR A 206 -0.15 6.00 15.67
CA TYR A 206 -0.77 7.08 14.90
C TYR A 206 -2.24 6.82 14.58
N LEU A 207 -2.62 5.56 14.28
CA LEU A 207 -4.00 5.18 13.97
C LEU A 207 -4.92 5.31 15.20
N ASN A 208 -4.46 4.88 16.37
CA ASN A 208 -5.22 4.98 17.60
C ASN A 208 -5.57 6.44 17.98
N VAL A 209 -4.68 7.38 17.70
CA VAL A 209 -4.95 8.80 17.88
C VAL A 209 -6.13 9.24 17.00
N ILE A 210 -6.17 8.81 15.74
CA ILE A 210 -7.26 9.16 14.81
C ILE A 210 -8.58 8.53 15.23
N GLU A 211 -8.60 7.27 15.64
CA GLU A 211 -9.80 6.62 16.14
C GLU A 211 -10.34 7.35 17.37
N ALA A 212 -9.50 7.71 18.33
CA ALA A 212 -9.90 8.49 19.50
C ALA A 212 -10.56 9.83 19.09
N TRP A 213 -10.00 10.55 18.11
CA TRP A 213 -10.60 11.78 17.59
C TRP A 213 -11.95 11.55 16.90
N LEU A 214 -12.14 10.46 16.18
CA LEU A 214 -13.41 10.11 15.54
C LEU A 214 -14.49 9.84 16.59
N TYR A 215 -14.16 9.19 17.70
CA TYR A 215 -15.09 8.97 18.81
C TYR A 215 -15.46 10.25 19.58
N ILE A 216 -14.56 11.23 19.66
CA ILE A 216 -14.82 12.52 20.32
C ILE A 216 -15.71 13.43 19.45
N ILE A 217 -15.58 13.40 18.14
CA ILE A 217 -16.32 14.29 17.23
C ILE A 217 -17.72 13.76 16.88
N THR A 218 -17.93 12.44 16.87
CA THR A 218 -19.23 11.83 16.52
C THR A 218 -20.37 12.17 17.49
N PRO A 219 -20.19 12.28 18.81
CA PRO A 219 -21.28 12.71 19.70
C PRO A 219 -21.78 14.13 19.41
N TYR A 220 -20.91 15.04 18.99
CA TYR A 220 -21.29 16.43 18.69
C TYR A 220 -22.12 16.58 17.40
N LYS A 221 -22.01 15.69 16.42
CA LYS A 221 -22.83 15.73 15.20
C LYS A 221 -24.31 15.37 15.43
N TYR A 222 -24.63 14.64 16.49
CA TYR A 222 -26.00 14.31 16.83
C TYR A 222 -26.68 15.39 17.68
N LEU A 223 -25.92 16.26 18.34
CA LEU A 223 -26.49 17.38 19.14
C LEU A 223 -26.94 18.56 18.28
N PHE A 224 -26.38 18.77 17.10
CA PHE A 224 -26.76 19.88 16.20
C PHE A 224 -27.85 19.53 15.16
N LYS A 225 -28.46 18.33 15.21
CA LYS A 225 -29.61 17.97 14.38
C LYS A 225 -30.97 18.12 15.09
N LYS A 226 -31.00 18.77 16.27
CA LYS A 226 -32.23 19.01 17.04
C LYS A 226 -32.44 20.50 17.39
N ILE A 227 -32.00 21.41 16.53
CA ILE A 227 -32.42 22.82 16.56
C ILE A 227 -32.96 23.18 15.19
#